data_044be0d73f8a88099e39da904f364f61
#
_entry.id   044be0d73f8a88099e39da904f364f61
#
_cell.length_a   1.000
_cell.length_b   1.000
_cell.length_c   1.000
_cell.angle_alpha   90.00
_cell.angle_beta   90.00
_cell.angle_gamma   90.00
#
_symmetry.space_group_name_H-M   'P 1'
#
loop_
_entity.id
_entity.type
_entity.pdbx_description
1 polymer ?
#
loop_
_entity_poly.entity_id
_entity_poly.type
_entity_poly.pdbx_seq_one_letter_code
_entity_poly.pdbx_strand_id
1 'polypeptide(L)'
;MTEIHAALGTAEYGTSVSPETGFAIIDKFVSLGGRIIDTANNYAHWLPEGRGGESETVIGDWLEQRRRSDVEIMTKVGSVPVNSEREAVRYEGLAFDTVHCAAAESAARLKTDYVDILLAHHDHPATPLLETWTAFTELVASGKVQKAGVSNYSSARLAELIGLIRQHALAPLSVVQVKYSVIDVVQPNEPEMYPPFDQETRETLRTLSPDTVIFAYSPLLRGRVFEKAPDGEWPAEYDSPANRRKVEAIQNEASALGVSPSALVLKQIADEGIIPVTGTSNPERLDGNLALLVDT
;
A
#
# COMPACT_ATOMS: atom_id res chain seq x y z
N MET A 1 6.35 15.89 18.42
CA MET A 1 7.13 15.03 17.49
C MET A 1 6.63 15.38 16.11
N THR A 2 7.51 15.65 15.18
CA THR A 2 7.19 15.84 13.77
C THR A 2 6.54 14.57 13.24
N GLU A 3 5.43 14.67 12.53
CA GLU A 3 4.74 13.54 11.91
C GLU A 3 5.11 13.50 10.43
N ILE A 4 5.33 12.30 9.89
CA ILE A 4 5.60 12.11 8.46
C ILE A 4 4.34 11.62 7.76
N HIS A 5 3.88 12.36 6.76
CA HIS A 5 2.77 11.99 5.90
C HIS A 5 3.18 10.96 4.82
N ALA A 6 3.63 9.78 5.26
CA ALA A 6 3.94 8.64 4.40
C ALA A 6 3.74 7.33 5.17
N ALA A 7 3.58 6.23 4.45
CA ALA A 7 3.62 4.88 4.99
C ALA A 7 4.88 4.14 4.52
N LEU A 8 5.40 3.24 5.37
CA LEU A 8 6.52 2.37 5.04
C LEU A 8 6.02 1.07 4.42
N GLY A 9 6.31 0.84 3.14
CA GLY A 9 6.03 -0.42 2.45
C GLY A 9 7.08 -1.48 2.76
N THR A 10 6.64 -2.70 3.07
CA THR A 10 7.47 -3.80 3.56
C THR A 10 7.41 -5.05 2.69
N ALA A 11 7.09 -4.91 1.40
CA ALA A 11 6.70 -6.01 0.50
C ALA A 11 7.72 -7.16 0.38
N GLU A 12 9.00 -6.91 0.68
CA GLU A 12 10.09 -7.89 0.50
C GLU A 12 10.79 -8.27 1.82
N TYR A 13 10.22 -7.86 2.97
CA TYR A 13 10.81 -8.18 4.28
C TYR A 13 10.72 -9.69 4.57
N GLY A 14 11.79 -10.23 5.15
CA GLY A 14 11.92 -11.65 5.42
C GLY A 14 12.35 -12.49 4.20
N THR A 15 12.64 -11.83 3.07
CA THR A 15 13.15 -12.46 1.84
C THR A 15 14.33 -11.66 1.29
N SER A 16 14.17 -10.87 0.22
CA SER A 16 15.25 -10.03 -0.34
C SER A 16 15.72 -8.92 0.62
N VAL A 17 14.89 -8.55 1.60
CA VAL A 17 15.27 -7.71 2.74
C VAL A 17 15.31 -8.59 4.00
N SER A 18 16.50 -8.80 4.56
CA SER A 18 16.64 -9.63 5.76
C SER A 18 15.88 -9.05 6.96
N PRO A 19 15.49 -9.85 7.94
CA PRO A 19 14.82 -9.36 9.16
C PRO A 19 15.60 -8.23 9.85
N GLU A 20 16.92 -8.35 9.99
CA GLU A 20 17.79 -7.36 10.63
C GLU A 20 17.78 -6.03 9.86
N THR A 21 17.84 -6.09 8.53
CA THR A 21 17.72 -4.91 7.66
C THR A 21 16.32 -4.30 7.77
N GLY A 22 15.28 -5.12 7.80
CA GLY A 22 13.89 -4.69 8.01
C GLY A 22 13.73 -3.95 9.34
N PHE A 23 14.29 -4.47 10.43
CA PHE A 23 14.28 -3.81 11.74
C PHE A 23 14.96 -2.45 11.70
N ALA A 24 16.15 -2.37 11.09
CA ALA A 24 16.87 -1.11 10.96
C ALA A 24 16.08 -0.06 10.15
N ILE A 25 15.38 -0.49 9.09
CA ILE A 25 14.53 0.39 8.28
C ILE A 25 13.33 0.88 9.09
N ILE A 26 12.63 -0.01 9.82
CA ILE A 26 11.49 0.36 10.66
C ILE A 26 11.94 1.32 11.78
N ASP A 27 13.03 1.00 12.49
CA ASP A 27 13.58 1.86 13.55
C ASP A 27 13.92 3.25 13.00
N LYS A 28 14.55 3.31 11.83
CA LYS A 28 14.87 4.57 11.16
C LYS A 28 13.60 5.34 10.78
N PHE A 29 12.61 4.69 10.18
CA PHE A 29 11.34 5.31 9.80
C PHE A 29 10.61 5.90 11.00
N VAL A 30 10.52 5.15 12.10
CA VAL A 30 9.90 5.60 13.36
C VAL A 30 10.70 6.76 13.97
N SER A 31 12.03 6.72 13.95
CA SER A 31 12.88 7.79 14.46
C SER A 31 12.70 9.11 13.72
N LEU A 32 12.32 9.06 12.45
CA LEU A 32 11.99 10.22 11.61
C LEU A 32 10.56 10.74 11.85
N GLY A 33 9.75 10.07 12.65
CA GLY A 33 8.36 10.44 12.93
C GLY A 33 7.32 9.64 12.11
N GLY A 34 7.75 8.63 11.37
CA GLY A 34 6.86 7.74 10.63
C GLY A 34 6.07 6.82 11.56
N ARG A 35 4.82 6.55 11.22
CA ARG A 35 3.93 5.76 12.07
C ARG A 35 3.26 4.58 11.33
N ILE A 36 2.93 4.72 10.05
CA ILE A 36 2.15 3.72 9.32
C ILE A 36 3.08 2.74 8.62
N ILE A 37 2.93 1.45 8.94
CA ILE A 37 3.65 0.34 8.32
C ILE A 37 2.67 -0.44 7.45
N ASP A 38 2.94 -0.52 6.15
CA ASP A 38 2.13 -1.21 5.15
C ASP A 38 2.71 -2.59 4.83
N THR A 39 1.94 -3.63 5.09
CA THR A 39 2.23 -5.02 4.81
C THR A 39 1.04 -5.75 4.16
N ALA A 40 1.12 -7.06 3.96
CA ALA A 40 0.03 -7.93 3.53
C ALA A 40 0.33 -9.39 3.86
N ASN A 41 -0.71 -10.21 3.99
CA ASN A 41 -0.58 -11.63 4.31
C ASN A 41 0.10 -12.46 3.20
N ASN A 42 0.10 -11.95 1.96
CA ASN A 42 0.74 -12.61 0.82
C ASN A 42 2.10 -12.03 0.46
N TYR A 43 2.59 -11.02 1.19
CA TYR A 43 3.84 -10.36 0.80
C TYR A 43 5.02 -11.34 0.79
N ALA A 44 5.84 -11.14 -0.24
CA ALA A 44 6.96 -11.91 -0.68
C ALA A 44 6.66 -13.26 -1.35
N HIS A 45 5.40 -13.74 -1.48
CA HIS A 45 5.07 -15.02 -2.13
C HIS A 45 5.59 -15.14 -3.59
N TRP A 46 5.79 -14.02 -4.28
CA TRP A 46 6.30 -13.96 -5.67
C TRP A 46 7.82 -14.13 -5.78
N LEU A 47 8.53 -14.10 -4.65
CA LEU A 47 9.98 -14.35 -4.61
C LEU A 47 10.26 -15.86 -4.50
N PRO A 48 11.42 -16.33 -4.96
CA PRO A 48 11.72 -17.78 -5.01
C PRO A 48 11.59 -18.52 -3.68
N GLU A 49 11.91 -17.85 -2.57
CA GLU A 49 11.88 -18.41 -1.22
C GLU A 49 10.63 -18.02 -0.43
N GLY A 50 9.82 -17.08 -0.98
CA GLY A 50 8.64 -16.55 -0.32
C GLY A 50 7.44 -17.50 -0.41
N ARG A 51 6.65 -17.54 0.63
CA ARG A 51 5.39 -18.31 0.73
C ARG A 51 4.19 -17.44 1.05
N GLY A 52 4.43 -16.21 1.52
CA GLY A 52 3.47 -15.29 2.10
C GLY A 52 3.52 -15.32 3.62
N GLY A 53 3.36 -14.13 4.23
CA GLY A 53 3.42 -13.94 5.68
C GLY A 53 4.80 -13.58 6.23
N GLU A 54 5.86 -13.64 5.42
CA GLU A 54 7.22 -13.32 5.87
C GLU A 54 7.32 -11.87 6.36
N SER A 55 6.73 -10.93 5.63
CA SER A 55 6.72 -9.52 5.99
C SER A 55 5.99 -9.27 7.31
N GLU A 56 4.81 -9.86 7.51
CA GLU A 56 4.07 -9.75 8.78
C GLU A 56 4.84 -10.37 9.93
N THR A 57 5.54 -11.50 9.71
CA THR A 57 6.38 -12.16 10.73
C THR A 57 7.53 -11.25 11.16
N VAL A 58 8.25 -10.64 10.22
CA VAL A 58 9.34 -9.68 10.53
C VAL A 58 8.82 -8.49 11.34
N ILE A 59 7.67 -7.94 10.97
CA ILE A 59 7.07 -6.84 11.73
C ILE A 59 6.64 -7.30 13.14
N GLY A 60 6.06 -8.50 13.26
CA GLY A 60 5.69 -9.09 14.54
C GLY A 60 6.89 -9.29 15.47
N ASP A 61 8.01 -9.82 14.94
CA ASP A 61 9.26 -9.99 15.69
C ASP A 61 9.84 -8.64 16.14
N TRP A 62 9.76 -7.61 15.29
CA TRP A 62 10.16 -6.26 15.63
C TRP A 62 9.29 -5.67 16.76
N LEU A 63 7.97 -5.92 16.74
CA LEU A 63 7.00 -5.41 17.74
C LEU A 63 7.21 -6.01 19.14
N GLU A 64 7.77 -7.22 19.28
CA GLU A 64 8.00 -7.85 20.61
C GLU A 64 8.83 -6.98 21.56
N GLN A 65 9.66 -6.09 21.04
CA GLN A 65 10.52 -5.20 21.82
C GLN A 65 10.05 -3.73 21.78
N ARG A 66 8.83 -3.47 21.35
CA ARG A 66 8.28 -2.12 21.12
C ARG A 66 6.88 -2.00 21.70
N ARG A 67 6.43 -0.77 21.93
CA ARG A 67 5.02 -0.54 22.27
C ARG A 67 4.20 -0.60 21.00
N ARG A 68 3.18 -1.45 21.01
CA ARG A 68 2.26 -1.64 19.86
C ARG A 68 1.66 -0.31 19.37
N SER A 69 1.39 0.63 20.29
CA SER A 69 0.84 1.95 20.00
C SER A 69 1.81 2.95 19.35
N ASP A 70 3.08 2.61 19.22
CA ASP A 70 4.06 3.50 18.58
C ASP A 70 3.89 3.56 17.06
N VAL A 71 3.22 2.55 16.47
CA VAL A 71 2.96 2.45 15.04
C VAL A 71 1.52 2.04 14.75
N GLU A 72 1.04 2.39 13.54
CA GLU A 72 -0.18 1.89 12.94
C GLU A 72 0.18 0.82 11.89
N ILE A 73 -0.44 -0.36 11.99
CA ILE A 73 -0.21 -1.47 11.06
C ILE A 73 -1.36 -1.53 10.07
N MET A 74 -1.03 -1.40 8.78
CA MET A 74 -1.93 -1.66 7.67
C MET A 74 -1.55 -2.99 7.04
N THR A 75 -2.45 -3.99 7.09
CA THR A 75 -2.27 -5.26 6.39
C THR A 75 -3.43 -5.55 5.45
N LYS A 76 -3.27 -6.57 4.60
CA LYS A 76 -4.22 -6.88 3.53
C LYS A 76 -4.44 -8.39 3.46
N VAL A 77 -5.67 -8.79 3.09
CA VAL A 77 -6.09 -10.19 2.94
C VAL A 77 -6.79 -10.42 1.59
N GLY A 78 -6.95 -11.67 1.19
CA GLY A 78 -7.66 -12.04 -0.04
C GLY A 78 -6.77 -12.43 -1.21
N SER A 79 -5.44 -12.31 -1.07
CA SER A 79 -4.51 -12.48 -2.19
C SER A 79 -3.44 -13.55 -1.98
N VAL A 80 -3.58 -14.41 -0.98
CA VAL A 80 -2.68 -15.56 -0.84
C VAL A 80 -3.00 -16.58 -1.94
N PRO A 81 -2.01 -17.01 -2.75
CA PRO A 81 -2.21 -18.07 -3.73
C PRO A 81 -2.56 -19.40 -3.05
N VAL A 82 -3.63 -20.06 -3.53
CA VAL A 82 -4.07 -21.36 -3.01
C VAL A 82 -3.74 -22.52 -3.94
N ASN A 83 -3.06 -22.23 -5.04
CA ASN A 83 -2.54 -23.25 -5.97
C ASN A 83 -1.13 -22.89 -6.45
N SER A 84 -0.41 -23.89 -6.97
CA SER A 84 0.97 -23.73 -7.48
C SER A 84 1.05 -23.41 -8.98
N GLU A 85 -0.09 -23.24 -9.65
CA GLU A 85 -0.16 -23.01 -11.10
C GLU A 85 0.14 -21.54 -11.41
N ARG A 86 1.29 -21.28 -12.05
CA ARG A 86 1.70 -19.90 -12.39
C ARG A 86 0.82 -19.23 -13.46
N GLU A 87 0.19 -20.00 -14.34
CA GLU A 87 -0.63 -19.49 -15.45
C GLU A 87 -2.11 -19.30 -15.05
N ALA A 88 -2.55 -19.94 -13.96
CA ALA A 88 -3.93 -19.89 -13.49
C ALA A 88 -3.94 -19.75 -11.95
N VAL A 89 -3.30 -18.70 -11.43
CA VAL A 89 -3.25 -18.46 -9.99
C VAL A 89 -4.65 -18.24 -9.44
N ARG A 90 -5.02 -19.06 -8.46
CA ARG A 90 -6.22 -18.84 -7.66
C ARG A 90 -5.81 -18.27 -6.31
N TYR A 91 -6.55 -17.29 -5.86
CA TYR A 91 -6.34 -16.64 -4.58
C TYR A 91 -7.33 -17.15 -3.53
N GLU A 92 -7.02 -16.97 -2.25
CA GLU A 92 -7.87 -17.37 -1.12
C GLU A 92 -9.27 -16.73 -1.18
N GLY A 93 -9.39 -15.54 -1.79
CA GLY A 93 -10.63 -14.82 -1.95
C GLY A 93 -11.07 -14.07 -0.69
N LEU A 94 -12.31 -13.56 -0.73
CA LEU A 94 -12.85 -12.64 0.28
C LEU A 94 -14.20 -13.13 0.84
N ALA A 95 -14.45 -14.44 0.85
CA ALA A 95 -15.62 -15.00 1.52
C ALA A 95 -15.57 -14.72 3.03
N PHE A 96 -16.72 -14.67 3.67
CA PHE A 96 -16.86 -14.27 5.06
C PHE A 96 -15.88 -14.99 6.00
N ASP A 97 -15.89 -16.32 5.99
CA ASP A 97 -15.00 -17.12 6.86
C ASP A 97 -13.52 -16.96 6.48
N THR A 98 -13.23 -16.79 5.18
CA THR A 98 -11.86 -16.58 4.69
C THR A 98 -11.29 -15.28 5.24
N VAL A 99 -12.05 -14.19 5.21
CA VAL A 99 -11.61 -12.89 5.76
C VAL A 99 -11.33 -12.99 7.26
N HIS A 100 -12.21 -13.64 8.03
CA HIS A 100 -12.02 -13.84 9.47
C HIS A 100 -10.76 -14.69 9.77
N CYS A 101 -10.58 -15.78 9.05
CA CYS A 101 -9.42 -16.68 9.22
C CYS A 101 -8.12 -15.94 8.87
N ALA A 102 -8.05 -15.30 7.69
CA ALA A 102 -6.88 -14.58 7.23
C ALA A 102 -6.51 -13.40 8.15
N ALA A 103 -7.50 -12.67 8.67
CA ALA A 103 -7.26 -11.59 9.63
C ALA A 103 -6.70 -12.12 10.97
N ALA A 104 -7.19 -13.25 11.46
CA ALA A 104 -6.67 -13.88 12.67
C ALA A 104 -5.25 -14.40 12.48
N GLU A 105 -4.94 -15.01 11.33
CA GLU A 105 -3.60 -15.47 10.99
C GLU A 105 -2.62 -14.31 10.84
N SER A 106 -3.04 -13.19 10.22
CA SER A 106 -2.24 -11.96 10.13
C SER A 106 -1.92 -11.40 11.52
N ALA A 107 -2.93 -11.29 12.39
CA ALA A 107 -2.74 -10.85 13.78
C ALA A 107 -1.75 -11.75 14.55
N ALA A 108 -1.82 -13.07 14.34
CA ALA A 108 -0.89 -14.03 14.95
C ALA A 108 0.55 -13.83 14.45
N ARG A 109 0.78 -13.66 13.13
CA ARG A 109 2.12 -13.35 12.58
C ARG A 109 2.66 -12.01 13.06
N LEU A 110 1.79 -11.00 13.14
CA LEU A 110 2.10 -9.66 13.66
C LEU A 110 2.24 -9.62 15.19
N LYS A 111 1.96 -10.73 15.90
CA LYS A 111 2.03 -10.83 17.37
C LYS A 111 1.25 -9.74 18.09
N THR A 112 0.04 -9.47 17.63
CA THR A 112 -0.83 -8.40 18.14
C THR A 112 -2.29 -8.87 18.23
N ASP A 113 -3.07 -8.26 19.12
CA ASP A 113 -4.48 -8.58 19.27
C ASP A 113 -5.39 -7.83 18.29
N TYR A 114 -4.85 -6.81 17.60
CA TYR A 114 -5.58 -5.98 16.65
C TYR A 114 -4.66 -5.43 15.55
N VAL A 115 -5.24 -5.07 14.41
CA VAL A 115 -4.59 -4.27 13.37
C VAL A 115 -5.30 -2.92 13.21
N ASP A 116 -4.55 -1.87 12.87
CA ASP A 116 -5.13 -0.54 12.74
C ASP A 116 -5.93 -0.42 11.44
N ILE A 117 -5.44 -0.99 10.36
CA ILE A 117 -6.07 -0.94 9.04
C ILE A 117 -6.03 -2.33 8.40
N LEU A 118 -7.19 -2.88 8.03
CA LEU A 118 -7.30 -4.10 7.24
C LEU A 118 -7.88 -3.77 5.87
N LEU A 119 -7.21 -4.22 4.81
CA LEU A 119 -7.67 -4.03 3.44
C LEU A 119 -8.04 -5.35 2.76
N ALA A 120 -9.12 -5.34 1.95
CA ALA A 120 -9.23 -6.29 0.87
C ALA A 120 -8.15 -5.95 -0.17
N HIS A 121 -7.22 -6.89 -0.46
CA HIS A 121 -6.01 -6.61 -1.24
C HIS A 121 -6.31 -6.29 -2.70
N HIS A 122 -7.32 -6.95 -3.27
CA HIS A 122 -7.93 -6.64 -4.57
C HIS A 122 -9.35 -7.15 -4.61
N ASP A 123 -10.13 -6.68 -5.59
CA ASP A 123 -11.49 -7.15 -5.79
C ASP A 123 -11.52 -8.66 -6.09
N HIS A 124 -12.53 -9.33 -5.57
CA HIS A 124 -12.79 -10.75 -5.83
C HIS A 124 -14.24 -10.91 -6.32
N PRO A 125 -14.51 -10.73 -7.63
CA PRO A 125 -15.86 -10.67 -8.17
C PRO A 125 -16.71 -11.94 -7.94
N ALA A 126 -16.06 -13.09 -7.66
CA ALA A 126 -16.75 -14.33 -7.31
C ALA A 126 -17.41 -14.30 -5.92
N THR A 127 -17.02 -13.37 -5.05
CA THR A 127 -17.61 -13.17 -3.73
C THR A 127 -18.50 -11.93 -3.73
N PRO A 128 -19.77 -12.00 -3.28
CA PRO A 128 -20.62 -10.83 -3.15
C PRO A 128 -20.00 -9.77 -2.24
N LEU A 129 -19.95 -8.50 -2.66
CA LEU A 129 -19.40 -7.41 -1.85
C LEU A 129 -20.05 -7.29 -0.47
N LEU A 130 -21.36 -7.54 -0.36
CA LEU A 130 -22.08 -7.51 0.90
C LEU A 130 -21.52 -8.56 1.86
N GLU A 131 -21.23 -9.77 1.39
CA GLU A 131 -20.64 -10.84 2.21
C GLU A 131 -19.26 -10.42 2.72
N THR A 132 -18.38 -10.00 1.81
CA THR A 132 -17.04 -9.50 2.15
C THR A 132 -17.12 -8.38 3.19
N TRP A 133 -17.93 -7.34 2.92
CA TRP A 133 -17.95 -6.18 3.79
C TRP A 133 -18.68 -6.41 5.12
N THR A 134 -19.54 -7.42 5.20
CA THR A 134 -20.10 -7.89 6.48
C THR A 134 -18.98 -8.46 7.36
N ALA A 135 -18.06 -9.27 6.81
CA ALA A 135 -16.92 -9.78 7.58
C ALA A 135 -16.03 -8.65 8.10
N PHE A 136 -15.69 -7.68 7.25
CA PHE A 136 -14.93 -6.50 7.68
C PHE A 136 -15.65 -5.70 8.76
N THR A 137 -16.97 -5.55 8.65
CA THR A 137 -17.80 -4.85 9.65
C THR A 137 -17.76 -5.56 11.02
N GLU A 138 -17.84 -6.88 11.05
CA GLU A 138 -17.75 -7.64 12.30
C GLU A 138 -16.34 -7.56 12.92
N LEU A 139 -15.28 -7.57 12.11
CA LEU A 139 -13.92 -7.38 12.60
C LEU A 139 -13.73 -5.98 13.22
N VAL A 140 -14.34 -4.95 12.63
CA VAL A 140 -14.34 -3.60 13.20
C VAL A 140 -15.17 -3.53 14.47
N ALA A 141 -16.37 -4.08 14.48
CA ALA A 141 -17.25 -4.09 15.66
C ALA A 141 -16.66 -4.84 16.85
N SER A 142 -15.87 -5.90 16.60
CA SER A 142 -15.17 -6.67 17.64
C SER A 142 -13.86 -6.00 18.13
N GLY A 143 -13.43 -4.89 17.52
CA GLY A 143 -12.17 -4.20 17.86
C GLY A 143 -10.92 -4.90 17.38
N LYS A 144 -11.02 -5.99 16.62
CA LYS A 144 -9.87 -6.66 16.00
C LYS A 144 -9.24 -5.86 14.85
N VAL A 145 -10.04 -4.99 14.25
CA VAL A 145 -9.63 -4.06 13.19
C VAL A 145 -10.16 -2.68 13.58
N GLN A 146 -9.33 -1.63 13.47
CA GLN A 146 -9.76 -0.28 13.78
C GLN A 146 -10.42 0.41 12.57
N LYS A 147 -9.87 0.21 11.37
CA LYS A 147 -10.33 0.82 10.12
C LYS A 147 -10.36 -0.24 9.01
N ALA A 148 -11.45 -0.28 8.25
CA ALA A 148 -11.62 -1.16 7.10
C ALA A 148 -11.39 -0.40 5.80
N GLY A 149 -10.81 -1.08 4.79
CA GLY A 149 -10.56 -0.49 3.49
C GLY A 149 -10.40 -1.52 2.38
N VAL A 150 -10.11 -1.01 1.19
CA VAL A 150 -9.88 -1.84 0.00
C VAL A 150 -8.66 -1.37 -0.77
N SER A 151 -8.08 -2.25 -1.57
CA SER A 151 -7.03 -1.93 -2.53
C SER A 151 -7.42 -2.47 -3.91
N ASN A 152 -7.04 -1.75 -4.97
CA ASN A 152 -7.26 -2.19 -6.35
C ASN A 152 -8.74 -2.43 -6.72
N TYR A 153 -9.62 -1.55 -6.29
CA TYR A 153 -11.04 -1.54 -6.67
C TYR A 153 -11.28 -0.50 -7.75
N SER A 154 -12.06 -0.85 -8.78
CA SER A 154 -12.48 0.10 -9.81
C SER A 154 -13.49 1.11 -9.28
N SER A 155 -13.66 2.25 -9.99
CA SER A 155 -14.66 3.27 -9.68
C SER A 155 -16.05 2.67 -9.49
N ALA A 156 -16.48 1.79 -10.39
CA ALA A 156 -17.79 1.11 -10.32
C ALA A 156 -17.93 0.25 -9.06
N ARG A 157 -16.89 -0.52 -8.70
CA ARG A 157 -16.90 -1.37 -7.50
C ARG A 157 -16.86 -0.56 -6.21
N LEU A 158 -16.16 0.56 -6.20
CA LEU A 158 -16.18 1.51 -5.07
C LEU A 158 -17.57 2.11 -4.88
N ALA A 159 -18.22 2.56 -5.95
CA ALA A 159 -19.58 3.09 -5.89
C ALA A 159 -20.60 2.06 -5.38
N GLU A 160 -20.50 0.80 -5.86
CA GLU A 160 -21.34 -0.31 -5.39
C GLU A 160 -21.11 -0.58 -3.89
N LEU A 161 -19.85 -0.69 -3.45
CA LEU A 161 -19.51 -0.92 -2.05
C LEU A 161 -20.04 0.19 -1.14
N ILE A 162 -19.82 1.45 -1.51
CA ILE A 162 -20.30 2.60 -0.74
C ILE A 162 -21.84 2.62 -0.66
N GLY A 163 -22.51 2.22 -1.74
CA GLY A 163 -23.95 2.05 -1.78
C GLY A 163 -24.43 0.99 -0.77
N LEU A 164 -23.80 -0.18 -0.74
CA LEU A 164 -24.09 -1.25 0.20
C LEU A 164 -23.82 -0.86 1.66
N ILE A 165 -22.69 -0.16 1.92
CA ILE A 165 -22.36 0.36 3.24
C ILE A 165 -23.50 1.24 3.79
N ARG A 166 -23.99 2.17 2.97
CA ARG A 166 -25.08 3.06 3.35
C ARG A 166 -26.41 2.32 3.54
N GLN A 167 -26.72 1.41 2.63
CA GLN A 167 -27.98 0.64 2.66
C GLN A 167 -28.09 -0.26 3.87
N HIS A 168 -26.99 -0.89 4.31
CA HIS A 168 -26.97 -1.88 5.36
C HIS A 168 -26.33 -1.39 6.66
N ALA A 169 -26.01 -0.09 6.78
CA ALA A 169 -25.35 0.51 7.94
C ALA A 169 -24.08 -0.24 8.38
N LEU A 170 -23.24 -0.61 7.42
CA LEU A 170 -22.00 -1.35 7.64
C LEU A 170 -20.86 -0.38 8.05
N ALA A 171 -19.70 -0.94 8.45
CA ALA A 171 -18.51 -0.17 8.76
C ALA A 171 -18.13 0.76 7.58
N PRO A 172 -17.71 2.01 7.83
CA PRO A 172 -17.38 2.94 6.75
C PRO A 172 -16.16 2.47 5.97
N LEU A 173 -16.09 2.83 4.68
CA LEU A 173 -14.89 2.72 3.87
C LEU A 173 -13.90 3.78 4.33
N SER A 174 -12.96 3.40 5.19
CA SER A 174 -12.01 4.34 5.80
C SER A 174 -10.76 4.57 4.95
N VAL A 175 -10.34 3.56 4.18
CA VAL A 175 -9.08 3.58 3.43
C VAL A 175 -9.26 2.97 2.04
N VAL A 176 -8.65 3.61 1.05
CA VAL A 176 -8.45 3.03 -0.29
C VAL A 176 -6.96 3.10 -0.63
N GLN A 177 -6.37 1.98 -1.03
CA GLN A 177 -4.97 1.94 -1.49
C GLN A 177 -4.93 1.64 -2.98
N VAL A 178 -4.23 2.49 -3.74
CA VAL A 178 -4.20 2.46 -5.21
C VAL A 178 -2.77 2.45 -5.74
N LYS A 179 -2.56 1.91 -6.95
CA LYS A 179 -1.32 2.13 -7.68
C LYS A 179 -1.32 3.54 -8.24
N TYR A 180 -0.39 4.37 -7.79
CA TYR A 180 -0.30 5.74 -8.27
C TYR A 180 1.13 6.29 -8.23
N SER A 181 1.47 7.00 -9.28
CA SER A 181 2.70 7.80 -9.42
C SER A 181 2.38 9.07 -10.19
N VAL A 182 3.30 10.03 -10.17
CA VAL A 182 3.14 11.31 -10.86
C VAL A 182 3.25 11.22 -12.40
N ILE A 183 3.67 10.08 -12.95
CA ILE A 183 3.74 9.85 -14.39
C ILE A 183 2.73 8.81 -14.84
N ASP A 184 2.30 8.91 -16.11
CA ASP A 184 1.23 8.10 -16.67
C ASP A 184 1.72 6.72 -17.13
N VAL A 185 0.87 5.70 -16.97
CA VAL A 185 1.04 4.40 -17.61
C VAL A 185 0.61 4.54 -19.07
N VAL A 186 1.53 4.35 -20.02
CA VAL A 186 1.27 4.51 -21.46
C VAL A 186 1.01 3.19 -22.18
N GLN A 187 1.50 2.10 -21.62
CA GLN A 187 1.23 0.74 -22.09
C GLN A 187 0.84 -0.12 -20.89
N PRO A 188 -0.46 -0.25 -20.58
CA PRO A 188 -0.89 -1.08 -19.48
C PRO A 188 -0.41 -2.53 -19.69
N ASN A 189 0.41 -3.00 -18.80
CA ASN A 189 0.97 -4.36 -18.84
C ASN A 189 0.49 -5.18 -17.63
N GLU A 190 -0.56 -4.69 -16.97
CA GLU A 190 -1.06 -5.27 -15.74
C GLU A 190 -2.39 -5.96 -15.94
N PRO A 191 -2.64 -7.03 -15.19
CA PRO A 191 -3.95 -7.69 -15.16
C PRO A 191 -5.06 -6.71 -14.78
N GLU A 192 -6.30 -6.98 -15.21
CA GLU A 192 -7.52 -6.21 -14.86
C GLU A 192 -7.74 -6.06 -13.35
N MET A 193 -7.09 -6.89 -12.54
CA MET A 193 -7.13 -6.78 -11.07
C MET A 193 -6.44 -5.53 -10.50
N TYR A 194 -5.73 -4.75 -11.33
CA TYR A 194 -5.07 -3.50 -10.94
C TYR A 194 -5.65 -2.32 -11.73
N PRO A 195 -6.89 -1.91 -11.45
CA PRO A 195 -7.52 -0.80 -12.17
C PRO A 195 -6.74 0.49 -11.97
N PRO A 196 -6.72 1.38 -12.98
CA PRO A 196 -6.04 2.67 -12.86
C PRO A 196 -6.73 3.55 -11.82
N PHE A 197 -5.93 4.34 -11.11
CA PHE A 197 -6.43 5.44 -10.28
C PHE A 197 -6.62 6.68 -11.12
N ASP A 198 -7.70 6.72 -11.87
CA ASP A 198 -8.06 7.75 -12.84
C ASP A 198 -8.96 8.85 -12.24
N GLN A 199 -9.35 9.79 -13.09
CA GLN A 199 -10.23 10.89 -12.70
C GLN A 199 -11.61 10.41 -12.23
N GLU A 200 -12.15 9.35 -12.82
CA GLU A 200 -13.44 8.78 -12.42
C GLU A 200 -13.38 8.21 -11.01
N THR A 201 -12.31 7.48 -10.68
CA THR A 201 -12.09 6.92 -9.34
C THR A 201 -11.93 8.03 -8.29
N ARG A 202 -11.17 9.09 -8.61
CA ARG A 202 -11.02 10.27 -7.73
C ARG A 202 -12.36 10.96 -7.47
N GLU A 203 -13.16 11.17 -8.51
CA GLU A 203 -14.45 11.82 -8.40
C GLU A 203 -15.45 10.97 -7.60
N THR A 204 -15.46 9.65 -7.80
CA THR A 204 -16.28 8.71 -7.04
C THR A 204 -15.97 8.81 -5.55
N LEU A 205 -14.70 8.75 -5.15
CA LEU A 205 -14.31 8.86 -3.74
C LEU A 205 -14.66 10.23 -3.17
N ARG A 206 -14.30 11.32 -3.87
CA ARG A 206 -14.57 12.68 -3.44
C ARG A 206 -16.06 12.93 -3.20
N THR A 207 -16.92 12.37 -4.04
CA THR A 207 -18.38 12.62 -3.99
C THR A 207 -19.10 11.67 -3.04
N LEU A 208 -18.73 10.38 -3.06
CA LEU A 208 -19.46 9.35 -2.33
C LEU A 208 -18.85 9.03 -0.96
N SER A 209 -17.58 9.26 -0.76
CA SER A 209 -16.89 8.92 0.50
C SER A 209 -15.73 9.91 0.77
N PRO A 210 -16.01 11.20 1.00
CA PRO A 210 -14.99 12.25 1.09
C PRO A 210 -14.02 12.09 2.28
N ASP A 211 -14.40 11.34 3.30
CA ASP A 211 -13.58 11.08 4.48
C ASP A 211 -12.63 9.88 4.29
N THR A 212 -12.69 9.20 3.14
CA THR A 212 -11.80 8.07 2.83
C THR A 212 -10.38 8.56 2.60
N VAL A 213 -9.44 7.98 3.36
CA VAL A 213 -8.00 8.26 3.19
C VAL A 213 -7.46 7.44 2.02
N ILE A 214 -6.72 8.11 1.12
CA ILE A 214 -6.16 7.46 -0.07
C ILE A 214 -4.66 7.24 0.15
N PHE A 215 -4.20 5.99 -0.07
CA PHE A 215 -2.80 5.62 -0.08
C PHE A 215 -2.34 5.27 -1.49
N ALA A 216 -1.14 5.73 -1.87
CA ALA A 216 -0.52 5.43 -3.16
C ALA A 216 0.63 4.43 -3.01
N TYR A 217 0.46 3.18 -3.46
CA TYR A 217 1.58 2.25 -3.53
C TYR A 217 2.35 2.37 -4.84
N SER A 218 3.62 1.95 -4.85
CA SER A 218 4.57 2.08 -5.96
C SER A 218 4.77 3.51 -6.48
N PRO A 219 4.76 4.55 -5.63
CA PRO A 219 4.87 5.95 -6.06
C PRO A 219 6.18 6.23 -6.81
N LEU A 220 7.26 5.53 -6.47
CA LEU A 220 8.59 5.67 -7.05
C LEU A 220 8.90 4.65 -8.15
N LEU A 221 7.93 3.81 -8.55
CA LEU A 221 8.08 2.80 -9.61
C LEU A 221 9.33 1.91 -9.40
N ARG A 222 9.57 1.53 -8.14
CA ARG A 222 10.75 0.75 -7.70
C ARG A 222 12.09 1.44 -8.02
N GLY A 223 12.15 2.77 -8.08
CA GLY A 223 13.35 3.53 -8.43
C GLY A 223 13.79 3.37 -9.89
N ARG A 224 12.92 2.86 -10.78
CA ARG A 224 13.27 2.50 -12.16
C ARG A 224 13.28 3.66 -13.13
N VAL A 225 12.78 4.82 -12.70
CA VAL A 225 12.53 5.97 -13.58
C VAL A 225 13.18 7.25 -13.07
N PHE A 226 12.83 7.70 -11.86
CA PHE A 226 13.14 9.05 -11.37
C PHE A 226 14.62 9.30 -11.10
N GLU A 227 15.39 8.27 -10.75
CA GLU A 227 16.82 8.35 -10.45
C GLU A 227 17.68 8.00 -11.67
N LYS A 228 17.09 7.76 -12.84
CA LYS A 228 17.82 7.42 -14.06
C LYS A 228 18.09 8.65 -14.92
N ALA A 229 19.15 8.56 -15.74
CA ALA A 229 19.39 9.55 -16.76
C ALA A 229 18.19 9.64 -17.74
N PRO A 230 17.81 10.86 -18.19
CA PRO A 230 16.64 11.05 -19.06
C PRO A 230 16.71 10.29 -20.39
N ASP A 231 17.90 10.02 -20.90
CA ASP A 231 18.21 9.25 -22.10
C ASP A 231 18.42 7.75 -21.85
N GLY A 232 18.33 7.31 -20.57
CA GLY A 232 18.46 5.91 -20.18
C GLY A 232 17.34 5.03 -20.69
N GLU A 233 17.51 3.71 -20.57
CA GLU A 233 16.49 2.72 -20.88
C GLU A 233 15.39 2.72 -19.81
N TRP A 234 14.17 2.93 -20.23
CA TRP A 234 12.99 3.00 -19.38
C TRP A 234 12.12 1.74 -19.52
N PRO A 235 11.35 1.38 -18.46
CA PRO A 235 10.29 0.38 -18.62
C PRO A 235 9.26 0.83 -19.65
N ALA A 236 8.92 -0.07 -20.60
CA ALA A 236 8.03 0.25 -21.72
C ALA A 236 6.67 0.83 -21.28
N GLU A 237 6.17 0.39 -20.11
CA GLU A 237 4.91 0.86 -19.53
C GLU A 237 4.90 2.35 -19.19
N TYR A 238 6.07 2.99 -19.05
CA TYR A 238 6.21 4.43 -18.72
C TYR A 238 6.96 5.23 -19.79
N ASP A 239 7.47 4.56 -20.82
CA ASP A 239 8.33 5.23 -21.82
C ASP A 239 7.50 6.02 -22.83
N SER A 240 7.42 7.32 -22.62
CA SER A 240 6.84 8.28 -23.57
C SER A 240 7.58 9.60 -23.53
N PRO A 241 7.54 10.38 -24.63
CA PRO A 241 8.13 11.72 -24.64
C PRO A 241 7.54 12.66 -23.58
N ALA A 242 6.26 12.47 -23.20
CA ALA A 242 5.61 13.25 -22.16
C ALA A 242 6.19 12.93 -20.78
N ASN A 243 6.27 11.65 -20.43
CA ASN A 243 6.84 11.20 -19.17
C ASN A 243 8.32 11.55 -19.03
N ARG A 244 9.10 11.40 -20.11
CA ARG A 244 10.53 11.78 -20.10
C ARG A 244 10.71 13.27 -19.78
N ARG A 245 9.93 14.16 -20.41
CA ARG A 245 9.97 15.60 -20.09
C ARG A 245 9.54 15.88 -18.64
N LYS A 246 8.53 15.18 -18.14
CA LYS A 246 8.05 15.35 -16.77
C LYS A 246 9.11 14.93 -15.75
N VAL A 247 9.77 13.80 -15.97
CA VAL A 247 10.86 13.34 -15.10
C VAL A 247 12.08 14.25 -15.17
N GLU A 248 12.45 14.74 -16.35
CA GLU A 248 13.53 15.73 -16.52
C GLU A 248 13.23 17.02 -15.73
N ALA A 249 11.98 17.51 -15.78
CA ALA A 249 11.56 18.66 -14.99
C ALA A 249 11.68 18.41 -13.48
N ILE A 250 11.25 17.23 -13.01
CA ILE A 250 11.38 16.81 -11.60
C ILE A 250 12.86 16.74 -11.19
N GLN A 251 13.72 16.17 -12.01
CA GLN A 251 15.16 16.08 -11.72
C GLN A 251 15.83 17.45 -11.63
N ASN A 252 15.50 18.36 -12.55
CA ASN A 252 16.00 19.73 -12.55
C ASN A 252 15.55 20.51 -11.32
N GLU A 253 14.27 20.40 -10.95
CA GLU A 253 13.71 21.03 -9.75
C GLU A 253 14.35 20.45 -8.47
N ALA A 254 14.45 19.13 -8.35
CA ALA A 254 15.09 18.46 -7.22
C ALA A 254 16.56 18.89 -7.06
N SER A 255 17.29 18.99 -8.18
CA SER A 255 18.67 19.49 -8.20
C SER A 255 18.75 20.95 -7.71
N ALA A 256 17.85 21.81 -8.15
CA ALA A 256 17.79 23.21 -7.71
C ALA A 256 17.47 23.37 -6.21
N LEU A 257 16.68 22.45 -5.66
CA LEU A 257 16.30 22.40 -4.24
C LEU A 257 17.34 21.66 -3.37
N GLY A 258 18.30 20.95 -3.97
CA GLY A 258 19.28 20.14 -3.24
C GLY A 258 18.69 18.89 -2.59
N VAL A 259 17.62 18.32 -3.18
CA VAL A 259 16.92 17.13 -2.68
C VAL A 259 16.95 16.00 -3.72
N SER A 260 16.53 14.78 -3.34
CA SER A 260 16.42 13.69 -4.31
C SER A 260 15.15 13.86 -5.19
N PRO A 261 15.17 13.42 -6.46
CA PRO A 261 13.97 13.34 -7.28
C PRO A 261 12.85 12.54 -6.60
N SER A 262 13.21 11.47 -5.90
CA SER A 262 12.27 10.65 -5.12
C SER A 262 11.54 11.45 -4.04
N ALA A 263 12.24 12.33 -3.30
CA ALA A 263 11.61 13.18 -2.29
C ALA A 263 10.58 14.13 -2.91
N LEU A 264 10.91 14.71 -4.06
CA LEU A 264 10.00 15.63 -4.75
C LEU A 264 8.75 14.90 -5.28
N VAL A 265 8.91 13.69 -5.83
CA VAL A 265 7.77 12.86 -6.27
C VAL A 265 6.84 12.52 -5.09
N LEU A 266 7.40 12.08 -3.97
CA LEU A 266 6.59 11.76 -2.78
C LEU A 266 5.87 12.99 -2.25
N LYS A 267 6.54 14.16 -2.25
CA LYS A 267 5.94 15.44 -1.87
C LYS A 267 4.79 15.84 -2.80
N GLN A 268 4.95 15.72 -4.11
CA GLN A 268 3.89 16.03 -5.08
C GLN A 268 2.65 15.17 -4.85
N ILE A 269 2.83 13.87 -4.54
CA ILE A 269 1.71 12.97 -4.20
C ILE A 269 1.04 13.40 -2.89
N ALA A 270 1.82 13.74 -1.87
CA ALA A 270 1.30 14.20 -0.58
C ALA A 270 0.52 15.52 -0.72
N ASP A 271 0.96 16.43 -1.58
CA ASP A 271 0.28 17.70 -1.86
C ASP A 271 -1.09 17.52 -2.53
N GLU A 272 -1.34 16.36 -3.16
CA GLU A 272 -2.67 15.97 -3.66
C GLU A 272 -3.58 15.41 -2.55
N GLY A 273 -3.13 15.37 -1.29
CA GLY A 273 -3.87 14.77 -0.17
C GLY A 273 -3.81 13.24 -0.16
N ILE A 274 -2.85 12.63 -0.84
CA ILE A 274 -2.65 11.19 -0.94
C ILE A 274 -1.42 10.79 -0.13
N ILE A 275 -1.52 9.74 0.69
CA ILE A 275 -0.40 9.27 1.50
C ILE A 275 0.46 8.30 0.66
N PRO A 276 1.71 8.64 0.31
CA PRO A 276 2.58 7.74 -0.44
C PRO A 276 3.06 6.58 0.44
N VAL A 277 3.00 5.36 -0.12
CA VAL A 277 3.59 4.16 0.48
C VAL A 277 4.94 3.93 -0.17
N THR A 278 6.01 4.24 0.55
CA THR A 278 7.38 4.10 0.06
C THR A 278 8.11 2.98 0.77
N GLY A 279 8.91 2.21 0.04
CA GLY A 279 9.74 1.14 0.56
C GLY A 279 11.20 1.32 0.15
N THR A 280 12.09 0.72 0.90
CA THR A 280 13.52 0.69 0.58
C THR A 280 14.14 -0.60 1.13
N SER A 281 15.26 -1.03 0.54
CA SER A 281 16.15 -2.07 1.06
C SER A 281 17.39 -1.49 1.77
N ASN A 282 17.49 -0.15 1.87
CA ASN A 282 18.58 0.55 2.52
C ASN A 282 18.04 1.64 3.45
N PRO A 283 18.25 1.55 4.78
CA PRO A 283 17.75 2.52 5.75
C PRO A 283 18.28 3.95 5.52
N GLU A 284 19.49 4.11 4.97
CA GLU A 284 20.07 5.43 4.70
C GLU A 284 19.31 6.24 3.64
N ARG A 285 18.55 5.56 2.76
CA ARG A 285 17.74 6.24 1.74
C ARG A 285 16.50 6.92 2.29
N LEU A 286 16.05 6.55 3.50
CA LEU A 286 14.85 7.12 4.09
C LEU A 286 14.99 8.61 4.35
N ASP A 287 16.13 9.09 4.85
CA ASP A 287 16.36 10.52 5.08
C ASP A 287 16.13 11.32 3.79
N GLY A 288 16.74 10.87 2.69
CA GLY A 288 16.62 11.53 1.39
C GLY A 288 15.21 11.44 0.80
N ASN A 289 14.55 10.29 0.92
CA ASN A 289 13.21 10.09 0.35
C ASN A 289 12.13 10.86 1.13
N LEU A 290 12.26 10.96 2.44
CA LEU A 290 11.25 11.55 3.31
C LEU A 290 11.53 13.04 3.65
N ALA A 291 12.62 13.61 3.12
CA ALA A 291 13.09 14.94 3.48
C ALA A 291 12.06 16.07 3.31
N LEU A 292 11.11 15.92 2.40
CA LEU A 292 10.06 16.92 2.12
C LEU A 292 8.68 16.56 2.70
N LEU A 293 8.58 15.46 3.46
CA LEU A 293 7.32 14.97 4.04
C LEU A 293 7.23 15.17 5.56
N VAL A 294 8.20 15.82 6.14
CA VAL A 294 8.25 16.14 7.58
C VAL A 294 7.54 17.46 7.78
N ASP A 295 6.51 17.50 8.63
CA ASP A 295 5.90 18.75 9.06
C ASP A 295 6.93 19.59 9.84
N THR A 296 7.14 20.82 9.38
CA THR A 296 8.03 21.81 10.03
C THR A 296 7.32 22.58 11.15
#